data_e10823184cfb63045d22dcf800b5eb1e
#
_entry.id   e10823184cfb63045d22dcf800b5eb1e
#
_cell.length_a   1.000
_cell.length_b   1.000
_cell.length_c   1.000
_cell.angle_alpha   90.00
_cell.angle_beta   90.00
_cell.angle_gamma   90.00
#
_symmetry.space_group_name_H-M   'P 1'
#
loop_
_entity.id
_entity.type
_entity.pdbx_description
1 polymer ?
#
loop_
_entity_poly.entity_id
_entity_poly.type
_entity_poly.pdbx_seq_one_letter_code
_entity_poly.pdbx_strand_id
1 'polypeptide(L)'
;MELYQLKYFLYASKYENISKAAQELRVAQPSVSKAIQALEKELQVELFERNGKRLKLTYTGRVLREKVSQVIWKLDELPDELGNLGREAHIIKLNAVSAVTLLPPIIEKFKKEEPDVKFIITDQREKTDWDVCICSAEPDTTYTYGMELLKERVFLGVSKESKLSEKRMVSLEDVRNENFILLPRGTVLRKLADVRFRENHFLPKISMECDSTHLVSQLVSGGMGITLWPEYSWGKRADVHLMGIRETGFYRSIFL
;
A
#
# COMPACT_ATOMS: atom_id res chain seq x y z
N MET A 1 -21.68 17.64 -15.26
CA MET A 1 -21.52 16.62 -14.19
C MET A 1 -21.55 17.32 -12.84
N GLU A 2 -22.59 17.08 -12.07
CA GLU A 2 -22.86 17.76 -10.81
C GLU A 2 -22.61 16.85 -9.62
N LEU A 3 -22.21 17.39 -8.49
CA LEU A 3 -21.87 16.63 -7.28
C LEU A 3 -23.02 15.72 -6.81
N TYR A 4 -24.27 16.20 -6.86
CA TYR A 4 -25.42 15.39 -6.46
C TYR A 4 -25.64 14.19 -7.40
N GLN A 5 -25.33 14.32 -8.70
CA GLN A 5 -25.43 13.20 -9.65
C GLN A 5 -24.43 12.10 -9.29
N LEU A 6 -23.21 12.47 -8.91
CA LEU A 6 -22.18 11.55 -8.47
C LEU A 6 -22.56 10.86 -7.15
N LYS A 7 -23.10 11.62 -6.18
CA LYS A 7 -23.62 11.02 -4.92
C LYS A 7 -24.77 10.05 -5.19
N TYR A 8 -25.72 10.41 -6.05
CA TYR A 8 -26.84 9.53 -6.40
C TYR A 8 -26.38 8.25 -7.11
N PHE A 9 -25.43 8.39 -8.01
CA PHE A 9 -24.79 7.25 -8.67
C PHE A 9 -24.10 6.32 -7.64
N LEU A 10 -23.34 6.86 -6.69
CA LEU A 10 -22.67 6.04 -5.65
C LEU A 10 -23.67 5.26 -4.81
N TYR A 11 -24.75 5.90 -4.35
CA TYR A 11 -25.80 5.20 -3.60
C TYR A 11 -26.51 4.13 -4.44
N ALA A 12 -26.85 4.44 -5.69
CA ALA A 12 -27.43 3.45 -6.59
C ALA A 12 -26.48 2.27 -6.86
N SER A 13 -25.19 2.55 -6.99
CA SER A 13 -24.15 1.53 -7.19
C SER A 13 -23.92 0.64 -5.98
N LYS A 14 -24.06 1.20 -4.77
CA LYS A 14 -23.92 0.47 -3.50
C LYS A 14 -25.03 -0.57 -3.31
N TYR A 15 -26.26 -0.18 -3.65
CA TYR A 15 -27.42 -1.03 -3.42
C TYR A 15 -27.86 -1.82 -4.67
N GLU A 16 -27.28 -1.52 -5.83
CA GLU A 16 -27.76 -2.00 -7.15
C GLU A 16 -29.30 -1.89 -7.27
N ASN A 17 -29.83 -0.79 -6.70
CA ASN A 17 -31.27 -0.54 -6.58
C ASN A 17 -31.54 0.96 -6.45
N ILE A 18 -32.20 1.55 -7.47
CA ILE A 18 -32.50 2.98 -7.50
C ILE A 18 -33.50 3.38 -6.40
N SER A 19 -34.52 2.54 -6.13
CA SER A 19 -35.54 2.84 -5.12
C SER A 19 -34.92 2.86 -3.71
N LYS A 20 -34.07 1.89 -3.41
CA LYS A 20 -33.36 1.84 -2.13
C LYS A 20 -32.37 3.00 -1.98
N ALA A 21 -31.65 3.35 -3.04
CA ALA A 21 -30.79 4.53 -3.06
C ALA A 21 -31.58 5.83 -2.79
N ALA A 22 -32.72 5.99 -3.40
CA ALA A 22 -33.60 7.15 -3.20
C ALA A 22 -34.13 7.24 -1.75
N GLN A 23 -34.48 6.11 -1.16
CA GLN A 23 -34.91 6.02 0.25
C GLN A 23 -33.78 6.48 1.19
N GLU A 24 -32.57 5.97 1.01
CA GLU A 24 -31.40 6.33 1.82
C GLU A 24 -31.02 7.80 1.67
N LEU A 25 -31.12 8.32 0.45
CA LEU A 25 -30.87 9.74 0.14
C LEU A 25 -32.03 10.67 0.54
N ARG A 26 -33.17 10.12 0.98
CA ARG A 26 -34.41 10.86 1.31
C ARG A 26 -34.91 11.73 0.16
N VAL A 27 -34.85 11.21 -1.06
CA VAL A 27 -35.29 11.88 -2.28
C VAL A 27 -36.28 11.00 -3.07
N ALA A 28 -36.98 11.61 -4.02
CA ALA A 28 -37.88 10.85 -4.88
C ALA A 28 -37.10 9.96 -5.87
N GLN A 29 -37.52 8.71 -6.06
CA GLN A 29 -36.86 7.76 -6.98
C GLN A 29 -36.69 8.31 -8.41
N PRO A 30 -37.65 9.07 -9.02
CA PRO A 30 -37.45 9.68 -10.32
C PRO A 30 -36.26 10.65 -10.38
N SER A 31 -35.94 11.33 -9.27
CA SER A 31 -34.80 12.26 -9.20
C SER A 31 -33.48 11.51 -9.31
N VAL A 32 -33.33 10.37 -8.62
CA VAL A 32 -32.14 9.51 -8.72
C VAL A 32 -32.02 8.95 -10.15
N SER A 33 -33.12 8.45 -10.72
CA SER A 33 -33.10 7.89 -12.07
C SER A 33 -32.70 8.92 -13.13
N LYS A 34 -33.31 10.14 -13.07
CA LYS A 34 -32.97 11.24 -14.00
C LYS A 34 -31.52 11.69 -13.86
N ALA A 35 -31.00 11.78 -12.62
CA ALA A 35 -29.62 12.17 -12.37
C ALA A 35 -28.63 11.17 -12.96
N ILE A 36 -28.89 9.87 -12.81
CA ILE A 36 -28.05 8.81 -13.39
C ILE A 36 -28.09 8.88 -14.91
N GLN A 37 -29.29 8.98 -15.52
CA GLN A 37 -29.42 9.10 -16.97
C GLN A 37 -28.71 10.34 -17.52
N ALA A 38 -28.77 11.48 -16.82
CA ALA A 38 -28.06 12.68 -17.21
C ALA A 38 -26.55 12.47 -17.17
N LEU A 39 -26.05 11.78 -16.14
CA LEU A 39 -24.64 11.43 -15.99
C LEU A 39 -24.17 10.49 -17.10
N GLU A 40 -24.94 9.43 -17.41
CA GLU A 40 -24.65 8.49 -18.51
C GLU A 40 -24.63 9.20 -19.86
N LYS A 41 -25.56 10.10 -20.09
CA LYS A 41 -25.63 10.90 -21.31
C LYS A 41 -24.42 11.83 -21.45
N GLU A 42 -24.00 12.49 -20.38
CA GLU A 42 -22.86 13.40 -20.39
C GLU A 42 -21.54 12.66 -20.60
N LEU A 43 -21.37 11.52 -19.94
CA LEU A 43 -20.19 10.68 -20.07
C LEU A 43 -20.18 9.79 -21.32
N GLN A 44 -21.29 9.73 -22.05
CA GLN A 44 -21.50 8.88 -23.24
C GLN A 44 -21.22 7.39 -22.97
N VAL A 45 -21.55 6.91 -21.78
CA VAL A 45 -21.40 5.52 -21.36
C VAL A 45 -22.58 5.05 -20.55
N GLU A 46 -22.87 3.76 -20.59
CA GLU A 46 -23.81 3.13 -19.66
C GLU A 46 -23.09 2.75 -18.37
N LEU A 47 -23.64 3.20 -17.24
CA LEU A 47 -23.10 2.92 -15.90
C LEU A 47 -23.81 1.73 -15.26
N PHE A 48 -25.06 1.50 -15.67
CA PHE A 48 -25.87 0.39 -15.20
C PHE A 48 -26.45 -0.40 -16.38
N GLU A 49 -26.56 -1.69 -16.18
CA GLU A 49 -27.30 -2.62 -17.07
C GLU A 49 -28.45 -3.25 -16.32
N ARG A 50 -29.52 -3.59 -17.05
CA ARG A 50 -30.65 -4.31 -16.50
C ARG A 50 -30.56 -5.79 -16.86
N ASN A 51 -30.42 -6.63 -15.87
CA ASN A 51 -30.49 -8.07 -16.01
C ASN A 51 -31.84 -8.55 -15.44
N GLY A 52 -32.88 -8.55 -16.28
CA GLY A 52 -34.26 -8.78 -15.87
C GLY A 52 -34.77 -7.66 -14.95
N LYS A 53 -35.15 -8.01 -13.71
CA LYS A 53 -35.60 -7.06 -12.67
C LYS A 53 -34.47 -6.46 -11.84
N ARG A 54 -33.22 -6.88 -12.04
CA ARG A 54 -32.07 -6.42 -11.26
C ARG A 54 -31.27 -5.38 -12.01
N LEU A 55 -30.88 -4.34 -11.31
CA LEU A 55 -29.91 -3.35 -11.75
C LEU A 55 -28.51 -3.84 -11.39
N LYS A 56 -27.57 -3.79 -12.32
CA LYS A 56 -26.17 -4.13 -12.08
C LYS A 56 -25.25 -3.06 -12.66
N LEU A 57 -24.10 -2.89 -12.04
CA LEU A 57 -23.05 -2.02 -12.59
C LEU A 57 -22.41 -2.65 -13.83
N THR A 58 -22.27 -1.85 -14.88
CA THR A 58 -21.40 -2.17 -16.02
C THR A 58 -19.92 -2.14 -15.62
N TYR A 59 -19.03 -2.49 -16.53
CA TYR A 59 -17.57 -2.30 -16.30
C TYR A 59 -17.24 -0.82 -16.08
N THR A 60 -17.76 0.08 -16.94
CA THR A 60 -17.58 1.54 -16.82
C THR A 60 -18.16 2.08 -15.51
N GLY A 61 -19.33 1.56 -15.08
CA GLY A 61 -19.92 1.88 -13.78
C GLY A 61 -19.01 1.49 -12.60
N ARG A 62 -18.34 0.34 -12.65
CA ARG A 62 -17.39 -0.07 -11.59
C ARG A 62 -16.17 0.86 -11.52
N VAL A 63 -15.60 1.19 -12.68
CA VAL A 63 -14.47 2.14 -12.76
C VAL A 63 -14.87 3.51 -12.22
N LEU A 64 -16.03 4.03 -12.65
CA LEU A 64 -16.52 5.32 -12.17
C LEU A 64 -16.77 5.30 -10.65
N ARG A 65 -17.39 4.23 -10.12
CA ARG A 65 -17.63 4.08 -8.68
C ARG A 65 -16.34 4.19 -7.87
N GLU A 66 -15.29 3.50 -8.30
CA GLU A 66 -13.98 3.54 -7.62
C GLU A 66 -13.42 4.97 -7.57
N LYS A 67 -13.39 5.65 -8.72
CA LYS A 67 -12.84 7.02 -8.81
C LYS A 67 -13.70 8.04 -8.06
N VAL A 68 -15.01 7.99 -8.24
CA VAL A 68 -15.93 8.94 -7.59
C VAL A 68 -15.99 8.74 -6.09
N SER A 69 -15.90 7.50 -5.59
CA SER A 69 -15.85 7.24 -4.15
C SER A 69 -14.71 7.99 -3.46
N GLN A 70 -13.53 8.01 -4.08
CA GLN A 70 -12.35 8.70 -3.54
C GLN A 70 -12.57 10.23 -3.50
N VAL A 71 -13.19 10.79 -4.53
CA VAL A 71 -13.46 12.24 -4.62
C VAL A 71 -14.52 12.67 -3.60
N ILE A 72 -15.64 11.92 -3.53
CA ILE A 72 -16.73 12.23 -2.58
C ILE A 72 -16.24 12.11 -1.13
N TRP A 73 -15.46 11.08 -0.82
CA TRP A 73 -14.89 10.90 0.50
C TRP A 73 -14.03 12.11 0.92
N LYS A 74 -13.16 12.61 0.02
CA LYS A 74 -12.36 13.81 0.27
C LYS A 74 -13.22 15.06 0.52
N LEU A 75 -14.32 15.21 -0.22
CA LEU A 75 -15.25 16.34 -0.03
C LEU A 75 -16.02 16.24 1.29
N ASP A 76 -16.39 15.03 1.70
CA ASP A 76 -17.10 14.81 2.97
C ASP A 76 -16.18 14.99 4.20
N GLU A 77 -14.84 14.86 4.06
CA GLU A 77 -13.86 15.16 5.12
C GLU A 77 -13.57 16.66 5.29
N LEU A 78 -13.79 17.48 4.25
CA LEU A 78 -13.49 18.93 4.31
C LEU A 78 -14.08 19.69 5.51
N PRO A 79 -15.35 19.48 5.93
CA PRO A 79 -15.89 20.14 7.11
C PRO A 79 -15.11 19.83 8.39
N ASP A 80 -14.68 18.61 8.56
CA ASP A 80 -13.90 18.17 9.71
C ASP A 80 -12.48 18.74 9.66
N GLU A 81 -11.86 18.79 8.48
CA GLU A 81 -10.56 19.42 8.27
C GLU A 81 -10.64 20.93 8.58
N LEU A 82 -11.64 21.62 8.03
CA LEU A 82 -11.83 23.06 8.25
C LEU A 82 -12.21 23.37 9.71
N GLY A 83 -13.02 22.50 10.34
CA GLY A 83 -13.39 22.63 11.75
C GLY A 83 -12.20 22.40 12.69
N ASN A 84 -11.21 21.65 12.27
CA ASN A 84 -9.98 21.41 13.02
C ASN A 84 -8.91 22.50 12.82
N LEU A 85 -8.99 23.30 11.76
CA LEU A 85 -8.08 24.45 11.55
C LEU A 85 -8.18 25.53 12.65
N GLY A 86 -9.26 25.54 13.43
CA GLY A 86 -9.46 26.44 14.58
C GLY A 86 -9.24 25.81 15.95
N ARG A 87 -8.95 24.51 16.04
CA ARG A 87 -8.61 23.80 17.28
C ARG A 87 -7.17 23.32 17.17
N GLU A 88 -6.32 23.78 18.07
CA GLU A 88 -4.86 23.60 18.14
C GLU A 88 -4.33 22.15 18.22
N ALA A 89 -5.04 21.18 17.71
CA ALA A 89 -4.50 19.83 17.55
C ALA A 89 -3.89 19.70 16.16
N HIS A 90 -2.61 19.97 16.02
CA HIS A 90 -1.88 19.67 14.79
C HIS A 90 -1.95 18.17 14.53
N ILE A 91 -2.58 17.77 13.43
CA ILE A 91 -2.65 16.39 12.98
C ILE A 91 -1.62 16.20 11.88
N ILE A 92 -0.72 15.25 12.03
CA ILE A 92 0.23 14.83 11.00
C ILE A 92 -0.24 13.49 10.41
N LYS A 93 -0.58 13.49 9.13
CA LYS A 93 -0.91 12.28 8.37
C LYS A 93 0.39 11.69 7.83
N LEU A 94 0.84 10.58 8.41
CA LEU A 94 2.07 9.90 8.04
C LEU A 94 1.75 8.61 7.29
N ASN A 95 2.24 8.50 6.05
CA ASN A 95 2.17 7.25 5.29
C ASN A 95 3.51 6.50 5.38
N ALA A 96 3.52 5.35 6.03
CA ALA A 96 4.73 4.57 6.30
C ALA A 96 4.76 3.29 5.45
N VAL A 97 5.07 3.43 4.19
CA VAL A 97 5.15 2.30 3.24
C VAL A 97 6.42 1.45 3.45
N SER A 98 7.44 2.02 4.08
CA SER A 98 8.72 1.35 4.38
C SER A 98 9.31 1.83 5.70
N ALA A 99 10.34 1.14 6.18
CA ALA A 99 11.11 1.49 7.38
C ALA A 99 10.26 1.67 8.66
N VAL A 100 9.17 0.92 8.77
CA VAL A 100 8.17 1.03 9.85
C VAL A 100 8.79 0.89 11.24
N THR A 101 9.88 0.11 11.37
CA THR A 101 10.58 -0.09 12.65
C THR A 101 11.31 1.16 13.16
N LEU A 102 11.54 2.15 12.29
CA LEU A 102 12.15 3.43 12.67
C LEU A 102 11.15 4.43 13.23
N LEU A 103 9.85 4.21 13.01
CA LEU A 103 8.82 5.16 13.40
C LEU A 103 8.67 5.36 14.91
N PRO A 104 8.62 4.29 15.74
CA PRO A 104 8.40 4.47 17.18
C PRO A 104 9.39 5.43 17.83
N PRO A 105 10.72 5.29 17.67
CA PRO A 105 11.67 6.23 18.27
C PRO A 105 11.59 7.64 17.67
N ILE A 106 11.23 7.79 16.39
CA ILE A 106 11.07 9.10 15.74
C ILE A 106 9.85 9.81 16.35
N ILE A 107 8.71 9.11 16.42
CA ILE A 107 7.46 9.66 16.99
C ILE A 107 7.65 9.97 18.47
N GLU A 108 8.32 9.11 19.24
CA GLU A 108 8.60 9.35 20.65
C GLU A 108 9.41 10.64 20.84
N LYS A 109 10.47 10.83 20.04
CA LYS A 109 11.29 12.03 20.10
C LYS A 109 10.48 13.27 19.73
N PHE A 110 9.69 13.21 18.64
CA PHE A 110 8.86 14.30 18.19
C PHE A 110 7.80 14.69 19.24
N LYS A 111 7.16 13.72 19.87
CA LYS A 111 6.16 13.92 20.92
C LYS A 111 6.73 14.56 22.20
N LYS A 112 8.04 14.49 22.44
CA LYS A 112 8.70 15.22 23.55
C LYS A 112 8.78 16.71 23.28
N GLU A 113 8.92 17.10 22.02
CA GLU A 113 9.01 18.50 21.59
C GLU A 113 7.61 19.08 21.33
N GLU A 114 6.70 18.28 20.76
CA GLU A 114 5.35 18.67 20.35
C GLU A 114 4.31 17.68 20.92
N PRO A 115 3.96 17.77 22.22
CA PRO A 115 3.10 16.77 22.89
C PRO A 115 1.68 16.68 22.32
N ASP A 116 1.13 17.82 21.87
CA ASP A 116 -0.27 17.95 21.44
C ASP A 116 -0.50 17.48 20.00
N VAL A 117 0.57 17.24 19.22
CA VAL A 117 0.45 16.72 17.86
C VAL A 117 -0.14 15.32 17.84
N LYS A 118 -1.14 15.10 17.01
CA LYS A 118 -1.73 13.78 16.73
C LYS A 118 -1.15 13.22 15.43
N PHE A 119 -0.87 11.92 15.42
CA PHE A 119 -0.47 11.21 14.22
C PHE A 119 -1.59 10.32 13.71
N ILE A 120 -1.87 10.38 12.42
CA ILE A 120 -2.64 9.38 11.69
C ILE A 120 -1.64 8.62 10.82
N ILE A 121 -1.39 7.34 11.18
CA ILE A 121 -0.37 6.53 10.51
C ILE A 121 -1.05 5.49 9.63
N THR A 122 -0.64 5.43 8.36
CA THR A 122 -1.12 4.45 7.39
C THR A 122 0.06 3.81 6.66
N ASP A 123 -0.16 2.65 6.03
CA ASP A 123 0.82 1.92 5.22
C ASP A 123 0.32 1.67 3.77
N GLN A 124 -0.64 2.47 3.32
CA GLN A 124 -1.30 2.29 2.04
C GLN A 124 -0.51 2.94 0.91
N ARG A 125 -0.03 2.13 -0.05
CA ARG A 125 0.76 2.60 -1.20
C ARG A 125 0.01 3.53 -2.15
N GLU A 126 -1.31 3.37 -2.26
CA GLU A 126 -2.14 4.12 -3.21
C GLU A 126 -2.73 5.39 -2.59
N LYS A 127 -2.54 5.61 -1.29
CA LYS A 127 -3.06 6.77 -0.59
C LYS A 127 -2.20 7.99 -0.88
N THR A 128 -2.83 9.07 -1.34
CA THR A 128 -2.18 10.35 -1.67
C THR A 128 -2.46 11.45 -0.65
N ASP A 129 -3.33 11.18 0.33
CA ASP A 129 -3.69 12.11 1.40
C ASP A 129 -2.79 11.87 2.62
N TRP A 130 -1.58 12.42 2.56
CA TRP A 130 -0.60 12.40 3.64
C TRP A 130 0.25 13.68 3.60
N ASP A 131 0.69 14.14 4.78
CA ASP A 131 1.61 15.26 4.93
C ASP A 131 3.05 14.79 4.76
N VAL A 132 3.34 13.58 5.24
CA VAL A 132 4.66 12.96 5.22
C VAL A 132 4.54 11.51 4.75
N CYS A 133 5.45 11.09 3.86
CA CYS A 133 5.52 9.70 3.40
C CYS A 133 6.92 9.13 3.58
N ILE A 134 7.02 7.99 4.25
CA ILE A 134 8.27 7.21 4.31
C ILE A 134 8.15 6.03 3.35
N CYS A 135 8.95 6.08 2.30
CA CYS A 135 8.92 5.05 1.26
C CYS A 135 10.33 4.55 0.90
N SER A 136 10.41 3.43 0.24
CA SER A 136 11.66 2.93 -0.34
C SER A 136 11.69 3.15 -1.84
N ALA A 137 12.88 3.39 -2.35
CA ALA A 137 13.14 3.46 -3.78
C ALA A 137 14.32 2.57 -4.17
N GLU A 138 14.42 2.30 -5.47
CA GLU A 138 15.62 1.68 -6.02
C GLU A 138 16.85 2.58 -5.79
N PRO A 139 18.04 1.99 -5.68
CA PRO A 139 19.26 2.78 -5.61
C PRO A 139 19.34 3.78 -6.77
N ASP A 140 19.86 4.96 -6.47
CA ASP A 140 20.04 6.05 -7.45
C ASP A 140 18.74 6.69 -7.99
N THR A 141 17.60 6.38 -7.38
CA THR A 141 16.35 7.12 -7.65
C THR A 141 16.46 8.51 -7.04
N THR A 142 16.22 9.54 -7.84
CA THR A 142 16.08 10.92 -7.38
C THR A 142 14.61 11.30 -7.28
N TYR A 143 14.18 11.74 -6.12
CA TYR A 143 12.86 12.36 -5.95
C TYR A 143 12.99 13.87 -6.01
N THR A 144 12.09 14.53 -6.73
CA THR A 144 12.10 15.99 -6.89
C THR A 144 11.85 16.71 -5.57
N TYR A 145 11.13 16.08 -4.64
CA TYR A 145 10.70 16.67 -3.36
C TYR A 145 10.95 15.75 -2.16
N GLY A 146 11.79 14.74 -2.30
CA GLY A 146 12.09 13.81 -1.22
C GLY A 146 13.50 13.97 -0.68
N MET A 147 13.68 13.69 0.59
CA MET A 147 14.98 13.62 1.26
C MET A 147 15.37 12.17 1.51
N GLU A 148 16.53 11.75 1.04
CA GLU A 148 17.06 10.44 1.39
C GLU A 148 17.43 10.41 2.87
N LEU A 149 16.78 9.53 3.64
CA LEU A 149 17.03 9.35 5.07
C LEU A 149 18.22 8.44 5.31
N LEU A 150 18.26 7.31 4.61
CA LEU A 150 19.32 6.32 4.74
C LEU A 150 19.30 5.30 3.59
N LYS A 151 20.44 4.59 3.44
CA LYS A 151 20.51 3.39 2.61
C LYS A 151 20.32 2.15 3.48
N GLU A 152 19.29 1.38 3.16
CA GLU A 152 18.92 0.17 3.86
C GLU A 152 19.55 -1.06 3.19
N ARG A 153 20.29 -1.84 3.96
CA ARG A 153 20.84 -3.12 3.47
C ARG A 153 19.73 -4.15 3.38
N VAL A 154 19.85 -5.02 2.39
CA VAL A 154 18.97 -6.17 2.20
C VAL A 154 19.78 -7.43 2.44
N PHE A 155 19.37 -8.19 3.45
CA PHE A 155 19.93 -9.48 3.86
C PHE A 155 19.16 -10.63 3.25
N LEU A 156 19.66 -11.83 3.40
CA LEU A 156 18.91 -13.04 3.22
C LEU A 156 18.42 -13.52 4.59
N GLY A 157 17.08 -13.66 4.73
CA GLY A 157 16.44 -14.17 5.95
C GLY A 157 16.13 -15.66 5.84
N VAL A 158 16.52 -16.42 6.85
CA VAL A 158 16.26 -17.87 6.96
C VAL A 158 15.76 -18.20 8.37
N SER A 159 15.11 -19.36 8.52
CA SER A 159 14.82 -19.91 9.85
C SER A 159 16.11 -20.11 10.65
N LYS A 160 16.08 -19.83 11.94
CA LYS A 160 17.21 -20.16 12.85
C LYS A 160 17.52 -21.66 12.92
N GLU A 161 16.53 -22.49 12.62
CA GLU A 161 16.68 -23.94 12.60
C GLU A 161 17.30 -24.46 11.28
N SER A 162 17.43 -23.60 10.28
CA SER A 162 18.07 -23.93 9.01
C SER A 162 19.58 -24.11 9.19
N LYS A 163 20.17 -25.09 8.50
CA LYS A 163 21.63 -25.26 8.42
C LYS A 163 22.35 -24.01 7.87
N LEU A 164 21.64 -23.20 7.07
CA LEU A 164 22.17 -21.94 6.56
C LEU A 164 22.40 -20.91 7.67
N SER A 165 21.69 -21.01 8.79
CA SER A 165 21.81 -20.07 9.92
C SER A 165 23.19 -20.06 10.57
N GLU A 166 24.01 -21.09 10.35
CA GLU A 166 25.41 -21.12 10.81
C GLU A 166 26.31 -20.17 10.01
N LYS A 167 25.86 -19.73 8.82
CA LYS A 167 26.63 -18.83 7.96
C LYS A 167 26.29 -17.38 8.25
N ARG A 168 27.32 -16.52 8.29
CA ARG A 168 27.15 -15.06 8.40
C ARG A 168 26.95 -14.39 7.04
N MET A 169 27.51 -15.00 5.99
CA MET A 169 27.42 -14.50 4.61
C MET A 169 27.24 -15.68 3.67
N VAL A 170 26.45 -15.48 2.61
CA VAL A 170 26.21 -16.43 1.54
C VAL A 170 26.33 -15.74 0.19
N SER A 171 26.68 -16.52 -0.84
CA SER A 171 26.49 -16.12 -2.23
C SER A 171 25.11 -16.58 -2.71
N LEU A 172 24.62 -16.01 -3.79
CA LEU A 172 23.38 -16.49 -4.45
C LEU A 172 23.52 -17.97 -4.87
N GLU A 173 24.75 -18.39 -5.26
CA GLU A 173 25.03 -19.78 -5.61
C GLU A 173 24.85 -20.73 -4.43
N ASP A 174 25.23 -20.32 -3.22
CA ASP A 174 25.05 -21.13 -1.99
C ASP A 174 23.58 -21.46 -1.71
N VAL A 175 22.67 -20.68 -2.25
CA VAL A 175 21.20 -20.79 -2.00
C VAL A 175 20.40 -21.13 -3.25
N ARG A 176 21.05 -21.58 -4.31
CA ARG A 176 20.45 -21.90 -5.61
C ARG A 176 19.29 -22.91 -5.51
N ASN A 177 19.40 -23.86 -4.60
CA ASN A 177 18.41 -24.92 -4.44
C ASN A 177 17.32 -24.59 -3.40
N GLU A 178 17.43 -23.45 -2.72
CA GLU A 178 16.47 -23.04 -1.71
C GLU A 178 15.17 -22.53 -2.32
N ASN A 179 14.08 -22.71 -1.60
CA ASN A 179 12.79 -22.14 -1.98
C ASN A 179 12.75 -20.66 -1.58
N PHE A 180 12.49 -19.78 -2.52
CA PHE A 180 12.33 -18.36 -2.25
C PHE A 180 10.87 -18.00 -2.01
N ILE A 181 10.63 -17.19 -0.98
CA ILE A 181 9.37 -16.54 -0.69
C ILE A 181 9.58 -15.05 -0.98
N LEU A 182 8.93 -14.50 -1.99
CA LEU A 182 9.16 -13.13 -2.43
C LEU A 182 7.88 -12.29 -2.36
N LEU A 183 8.06 -10.98 -2.31
CA LEU A 183 6.95 -10.04 -2.49
C LEU A 183 6.46 -10.07 -3.94
N PRO A 184 5.20 -9.65 -4.21
CA PRO A 184 4.64 -9.59 -5.55
C PRO A 184 5.43 -8.66 -6.46
N ARG A 185 5.33 -8.92 -7.77
CA ARG A 185 5.90 -8.05 -8.80
C ARG A 185 5.36 -6.62 -8.66
N GLY A 186 6.20 -5.63 -8.96
CA GLY A 186 5.87 -4.21 -8.82
C GLY A 186 6.28 -3.60 -7.49
N THR A 187 6.56 -4.38 -6.44
CA THR A 187 7.13 -3.85 -5.20
C THR A 187 8.61 -3.49 -5.39
N VAL A 188 9.10 -2.44 -4.71
CA VAL A 188 10.51 -2.01 -4.81
C VAL A 188 11.48 -3.12 -4.44
N LEU A 189 11.19 -3.89 -3.38
CA LEU A 189 12.04 -5.00 -2.97
C LEU A 189 12.07 -6.12 -4.03
N ARG A 190 10.93 -6.41 -4.68
CA ARG A 190 10.89 -7.42 -5.75
C ARG A 190 11.63 -6.94 -7.00
N LYS A 191 11.49 -5.70 -7.38
CA LYS A 191 12.26 -5.13 -8.51
C LYS A 191 13.75 -5.20 -8.24
N LEU A 192 14.18 -4.82 -7.04
CA LEU A 192 15.57 -4.98 -6.61
C LEU A 192 16.04 -6.44 -6.75
N ALA A 193 15.25 -7.39 -6.23
CA ALA A 193 15.54 -8.81 -6.34
C ALA A 193 15.72 -9.26 -7.79
N ASP A 194 14.72 -8.95 -8.64
CA ASP A 194 14.71 -9.37 -10.04
C ASP A 194 15.90 -8.79 -10.83
N VAL A 195 16.31 -7.53 -10.53
CA VAL A 195 17.49 -6.91 -11.14
C VAL A 195 18.76 -7.62 -10.69
N ARG A 196 18.97 -7.77 -9.37
CA ARG A 196 20.19 -8.37 -8.82
C ARG A 196 20.34 -9.85 -9.17
N PHE A 197 19.25 -10.59 -9.20
CA PHE A 197 19.26 -11.98 -9.66
C PHE A 197 19.66 -12.08 -11.14
N ARG A 198 19.13 -11.20 -11.99
CA ARG A 198 19.49 -11.16 -13.42
C ARG A 198 20.96 -10.80 -13.65
N GLU A 199 21.47 -9.77 -12.97
CA GLU A 199 22.87 -9.33 -13.08
C GLU A 199 23.85 -10.43 -12.67
N ASN A 200 23.46 -11.28 -11.71
CA ASN A 200 24.28 -12.39 -11.24
C ASN A 200 23.95 -13.74 -11.91
N HIS A 201 23.20 -13.74 -13.02
CA HIS A 201 22.77 -14.95 -13.73
C HIS A 201 22.14 -16.01 -12.82
N PHE A 202 21.46 -15.52 -11.77
CA PHE A 202 20.80 -16.37 -10.78
C PHE A 202 19.30 -16.49 -11.07
N LEU A 203 18.81 -17.71 -11.12
CA LEU A 203 17.39 -18.00 -11.28
C LEU A 203 16.84 -18.56 -9.96
N PRO A 204 16.09 -17.76 -9.16
CA PRO A 204 15.56 -18.25 -7.89
C PRO A 204 14.44 -19.25 -8.11
N LYS A 205 14.38 -20.26 -7.25
CA LYS A 205 13.24 -21.17 -7.16
C LYS A 205 12.15 -20.51 -6.31
N ILE A 206 11.28 -19.72 -6.93
CA ILE A 206 10.19 -19.02 -6.23
C ILE A 206 9.08 -20.04 -5.93
N SER A 207 8.90 -20.37 -4.66
CA SER A 207 7.85 -21.28 -4.19
C SER A 207 6.57 -20.56 -3.79
N MET A 208 6.69 -19.30 -3.33
CA MET A 208 5.54 -18.49 -2.88
C MET A 208 5.76 -17.02 -3.21
N GLU A 209 4.66 -16.33 -3.53
CA GLU A 209 4.57 -14.88 -3.58
C GLU A 209 3.53 -14.41 -2.54
N CYS A 210 3.89 -13.43 -1.70
CA CYS A 210 3.03 -12.94 -0.64
C CYS A 210 3.23 -11.44 -0.45
N ASP A 211 2.15 -10.67 -0.35
CA ASP A 211 2.14 -9.22 -0.16
C ASP A 211 2.24 -8.80 1.32
N SER A 212 1.96 -9.70 2.24
CA SER A 212 2.05 -9.48 3.67
C SER A 212 3.46 -9.77 4.19
N THR A 213 4.21 -8.73 4.55
CA THR A 213 5.54 -8.88 5.15
C THR A 213 5.52 -9.67 6.46
N HIS A 214 4.42 -9.54 7.23
CA HIS A 214 4.23 -10.31 8.45
C HIS A 214 4.10 -11.81 8.15
N LEU A 215 3.28 -12.18 7.17
CA LEU A 215 3.12 -13.59 6.77
C LEU A 215 4.41 -14.16 6.18
N VAL A 216 5.12 -13.41 5.32
CA VAL A 216 6.44 -13.82 4.81
C VAL A 216 7.38 -14.14 5.95
N SER A 217 7.43 -13.29 6.99
CA SER A 217 8.30 -13.53 8.14
C SER A 217 7.94 -14.79 8.92
N GLN A 218 6.65 -15.12 9.06
CA GLN A 218 6.18 -16.35 9.70
C GLN A 218 6.50 -17.60 8.86
N LEU A 219 6.34 -17.52 7.54
CA LEU A 219 6.69 -18.62 6.64
C LEU A 219 8.19 -18.93 6.67
N VAL A 220 9.02 -17.88 6.72
CA VAL A 220 10.49 -18.02 6.81
C VAL A 220 10.88 -18.60 8.17
N SER A 221 10.34 -18.11 9.28
CA SER A 221 10.62 -18.68 10.61
C SER A 221 10.20 -20.13 10.74
N GLY A 222 9.10 -20.50 10.08
CA GLY A 222 8.64 -21.90 9.99
C GLY A 222 9.42 -22.80 9.03
N GLY A 223 10.52 -22.29 8.43
CA GLY A 223 11.40 -23.09 7.57
C GLY A 223 10.84 -23.39 6.19
N MET A 224 9.78 -22.70 5.74
CA MET A 224 9.14 -22.96 4.45
C MET A 224 9.92 -22.40 3.25
N GLY A 225 10.95 -21.59 3.51
CA GLY A 225 11.82 -20.99 2.50
C GLY A 225 12.66 -19.86 3.06
N ILE A 226 13.32 -19.16 2.14
CA ILE A 226 14.19 -18.01 2.42
C ILE A 226 13.65 -16.78 1.71
N THR A 227 14.04 -15.58 2.18
CA THR A 227 13.57 -14.32 1.58
C THR A 227 14.63 -13.23 1.63
N LEU A 228 14.47 -12.20 0.80
CA LEU A 228 15.21 -10.97 0.94
C LEU A 228 14.63 -10.14 2.09
N TRP A 229 15.47 -9.75 3.02
CA TRP A 229 15.10 -9.13 4.28
C TRP A 229 15.69 -7.73 4.42
N PRO A 230 14.90 -6.67 4.24
CA PRO A 230 15.34 -5.30 4.48
C PRO A 230 15.52 -5.05 5.98
N GLU A 231 16.69 -4.51 6.36
CA GLU A 231 17.13 -4.41 7.75
C GLU A 231 16.18 -3.60 8.64
N TYR A 232 15.84 -2.39 8.21
CA TYR A 232 15.03 -1.45 8.99
C TYR A 232 13.54 -1.53 8.71
N SER A 233 13.16 -1.95 7.50
CA SER A 233 11.75 -2.05 7.15
C SER A 233 11.06 -3.25 7.82
N TRP A 234 11.77 -4.36 7.96
CA TRP A 234 11.23 -5.56 8.59
C TRP A 234 11.76 -5.79 10.00
N GLY A 235 12.86 -5.12 10.37
CA GLY A 235 13.48 -5.22 11.68
C GLY A 235 14.09 -6.58 11.98
N LYS A 236 14.57 -6.74 13.20
CA LYS A 236 15.13 -8.01 13.68
C LYS A 236 14.01 -8.87 14.29
N ARG A 237 14.06 -10.15 14.02
CA ARG A 237 13.18 -11.15 14.64
C ARG A 237 13.99 -12.21 15.36
N ALA A 238 13.45 -12.66 16.49
CA ALA A 238 14.13 -13.65 17.31
C ALA A 238 14.25 -15.03 16.64
N ASP A 239 13.35 -15.34 15.74
CA ASP A 239 13.15 -16.62 15.07
C ASP A 239 13.74 -16.68 13.64
N VAL A 240 14.28 -15.54 13.15
CA VAL A 240 14.91 -15.44 11.83
C VAL A 240 16.37 -15.07 11.97
N HIS A 241 17.23 -15.77 11.23
CA HIS A 241 18.63 -15.43 11.07
C HIS A 241 18.88 -14.65 9.79
N LEU A 242 19.62 -13.54 9.89
CA LEU A 242 19.93 -12.67 8.76
C LEU A 242 21.37 -12.89 8.31
N MET A 243 21.53 -13.26 7.05
CA MET A 243 22.84 -13.45 6.42
C MET A 243 23.14 -12.34 5.43
N GLY A 244 24.37 -11.85 5.42
CA GLY A 244 24.83 -10.95 4.36
C GLY A 244 24.91 -11.68 3.03
N ILE A 245 24.58 -10.96 1.95
CA ILE A 245 24.73 -11.44 0.58
C ILE A 245 26.07 -10.92 0.07
N ARG A 246 26.89 -11.80 -0.56
CA ARG A 246 28.25 -11.44 -1.03
C ARG A 246 28.21 -10.55 -2.26
N GLU A 247 27.22 -10.78 -3.13
CA GLU A 247 27.02 -10.00 -4.33
C GLU A 247 26.66 -8.56 -3.97
N THR A 248 27.17 -7.62 -4.74
CA THR A 248 26.97 -6.19 -4.50
C THR A 248 25.58 -5.73 -4.89
N GLY A 249 25.17 -4.56 -4.37
CA GLY A 249 23.93 -3.90 -4.80
C GLY A 249 22.66 -4.33 -4.05
N PHE A 250 22.75 -5.21 -3.05
CA PHE A 250 21.62 -5.54 -2.18
C PHE A 250 21.39 -4.47 -1.12
N TYR A 251 20.97 -3.30 -1.58
CA TYR A 251 20.55 -2.17 -0.76
C TYR A 251 19.51 -1.36 -1.51
N ARG A 252 18.72 -0.57 -0.77
CA ARG A 252 17.75 0.39 -1.31
C ARG A 252 17.76 1.66 -0.48
N SER A 253 17.33 2.77 -1.06
CA SER A 253 17.20 4.04 -0.35
C SER A 253 15.85 4.17 0.31
N ILE A 254 15.82 4.75 1.52
CA ILE A 254 14.62 5.15 2.24
C ILE A 254 14.51 6.67 2.15
N PHE A 255 13.37 7.14 1.74
CA PHE A 255 13.06 8.56 1.54
C PHE A 255 11.92 9.01 2.47
N LEU A 256 12.00 10.29 2.82
CA LEU A 256 10.96 11.07 3.46
C LEU A 256 10.44 12.09 2.47
#